data_fc1dee321a6ee939778718ff2f26fa66
#
_entry.id   fc1dee321a6ee939778718ff2f26fa66
#
_cell.length_a   1.000
_cell.length_b   1.000
_cell.length_c   1.000
_cell.angle_alpha   90.00
_cell.angle_beta   90.00
_cell.angle_gamma   90.00
#
_symmetry.space_group_name_H-M   'P 1'
#
loop_
_entity.id
_entity.type
_entity.pdbx_description
1 polymer ?
#
loop_
_entity_poly.entity_id
_entity_poly.type
_entity_poly.pdbx_seq_one_letter_code
_entity_poly.pdbx_strand_id
1 'polypeptide(L)'
;MSSRELASLDQRWTAYQELPELTEHWYWRPGWRADRQFYTWHLTFEDQPELHQLVTYLQSQLSLPGLDLVALDGLHLTMQGLGFTDEVSDKDLDAIVGEARERCASLPPLELSLGPVDPDAEGIGLLIQPWDQVERLRASIREAIGAVWKTVPEAAQGFRPHVTIAYSGSAAPTGPIRDRLAELRHQPPATARINEVPLIALRREGRTYRWATVATVRLTGS
;
A
#
# COMPACT_ATOMS: atom_id res chain seq x y z
N MET A 1 17.15 4.18 -7.47
CA MET A 1 16.01 5.08 -7.72
C MET A 1 16.07 5.58 -9.15
N SER A 2 15.03 5.41 -9.93
CA SER A 2 14.94 5.95 -11.30
C SER A 2 14.69 7.47 -11.27
N SER A 3 14.95 8.16 -12.39
CA SER A 3 14.66 9.60 -12.50
C SER A 3 13.19 9.92 -12.28
N ARG A 4 12.26 9.01 -12.67
CA ARG A 4 10.81 9.14 -12.47
C ARG A 4 10.45 9.06 -10.97
N GLU A 5 11.05 8.13 -10.25
CA GLU A 5 10.83 7.95 -8.81
C GLU A 5 11.33 9.15 -8.01
N LEU A 6 12.52 9.65 -8.34
CA LEU A 6 13.08 10.87 -7.75
C LEU A 6 12.20 12.10 -8.00
N ALA A 7 11.81 12.33 -9.25
CA ALA A 7 10.96 13.46 -9.60
C ALA A 7 9.61 13.42 -8.86
N SER A 8 9.01 12.24 -8.74
CA SER A 8 7.77 12.06 -7.98
C SER A 8 7.96 12.38 -6.49
N LEU A 9 9.05 11.88 -5.89
CA LEU A 9 9.36 12.12 -4.48
C LEU A 9 9.55 13.61 -4.19
N ASP A 10 10.31 14.33 -5.03
CA ASP A 10 10.57 15.75 -4.84
C ASP A 10 9.31 16.61 -5.03
N GLN A 11 8.50 16.33 -6.05
CA GLN A 11 7.23 17.00 -6.27
C GLN A 11 6.28 16.82 -5.09
N ARG A 12 6.18 15.61 -4.55
CA ARG A 12 5.31 15.30 -3.41
C ARG A 12 5.78 15.97 -2.14
N TRP A 13 7.09 15.97 -1.91
CA TRP A 13 7.65 16.68 -0.76
C TRP A 13 7.37 18.19 -0.85
N THR A 14 7.56 18.80 -2.02
CA THR A 14 7.23 20.21 -2.23
C THR A 14 5.75 20.50 -1.98
N ALA A 15 4.85 19.66 -2.52
CA ALA A 15 3.41 19.79 -2.29
C ALA A 15 3.06 19.62 -0.79
N TYR A 16 3.70 18.68 -0.09
CA TYR A 16 3.49 18.49 1.34
C TYR A 16 3.98 19.68 2.17
N GLN A 17 5.09 20.33 1.78
CA GLN A 17 5.60 21.53 2.44
C GLN A 17 4.62 22.71 2.39
N GLU A 18 3.80 22.78 1.35
CA GLU A 18 2.79 23.82 1.16
C GLU A 18 1.43 23.48 1.82
N LEU A 19 1.27 22.24 2.29
CA LEU A 19 0.04 21.78 2.91
C LEU A 19 -0.13 22.39 4.32
N PRO A 20 -1.21 23.14 4.61
CA PRO A 20 -1.39 23.77 5.91
C PRO A 20 -1.82 22.79 7.00
N GLU A 21 -2.65 21.80 6.64
CA GLU A 21 -3.21 20.80 7.55
C GLU A 21 -3.39 19.44 6.87
N LEU A 22 -3.40 18.39 7.68
CA LEU A 22 -3.72 17.04 7.23
C LEU A 22 -5.24 16.90 6.99
N THR A 23 -5.59 15.94 6.15
CA THR A 23 -6.98 15.50 5.93
C THR A 23 -7.21 14.21 6.72
N GLU A 24 -8.30 14.12 7.47
CA GLU A 24 -8.63 12.88 8.17
C GLU A 24 -8.77 11.71 7.18
N HIS A 25 -8.00 10.64 7.40
CA HIS A 25 -8.03 9.44 6.55
C HIS A 25 -9.31 8.62 6.75
N TRP A 26 -9.91 8.68 7.94
CA TRP A 26 -10.94 7.74 8.39
C TRP A 26 -12.37 8.12 8.01
N TYR A 27 -12.59 9.03 7.07
CA TYR A 27 -13.93 9.23 6.52
C TYR A 27 -14.40 7.98 5.75
N TRP A 28 -15.71 7.74 5.76
CA TRP A 28 -16.28 6.63 5.02
C TRP A 28 -16.27 6.92 3.51
N ARG A 29 -15.48 6.17 2.77
CA ARG A 29 -15.46 6.26 1.31
C ARG A 29 -16.74 5.65 0.72
N PRO A 30 -17.17 6.04 -0.49
CA PRO A 30 -18.37 5.50 -1.13
C PRO A 30 -18.39 3.96 -1.13
N GLY A 31 -19.53 3.39 -0.71
CA GLY A 31 -19.74 1.95 -0.61
C GLY A 31 -19.20 1.30 0.66
N TRP A 32 -18.26 1.91 1.38
CA TRP A 32 -17.75 1.40 2.64
C TRP A 32 -18.70 1.69 3.80
N ARG A 33 -18.85 0.72 4.68
CA ARG A 33 -19.57 0.82 5.97
C ARG A 33 -19.03 -0.21 6.94
N ALA A 34 -19.38 -0.11 8.21
CA ALA A 34 -19.13 -1.15 9.20
C ALA A 34 -19.63 -2.51 8.67
N ASP A 35 -18.93 -3.56 8.97
CA ASP A 35 -19.24 -4.96 8.60
C ASP A 35 -19.15 -5.30 7.10
N ARG A 36 -18.82 -4.35 6.23
CA ARG A 36 -18.59 -4.62 4.82
C ARG A 36 -17.11 -4.87 4.54
N GLN A 37 -16.82 -5.87 3.71
CA GLN A 37 -15.47 -6.26 3.34
C GLN A 37 -15.22 -6.01 1.86
N PHE A 38 -13.94 -5.81 1.51
CA PHE A 38 -13.53 -5.50 0.14
C PHE A 38 -12.40 -6.44 -0.29
N TYR A 39 -12.56 -7.13 -1.38
CA TYR A 39 -11.49 -7.94 -1.99
C TYR A 39 -10.45 -7.02 -2.63
N THR A 40 -9.20 -7.20 -2.24
CA THR A 40 -8.08 -6.44 -2.79
C THR A 40 -6.79 -7.25 -2.74
N TRP A 41 -5.94 -7.06 -3.74
CA TRP A 41 -4.59 -7.60 -3.77
C TRP A 41 -3.66 -6.68 -2.98
N HIS A 42 -2.96 -7.23 -2.00
CA HIS A 42 -1.94 -6.51 -1.23
C HIS A 42 -0.58 -7.20 -1.34
N LEU A 43 0.50 -6.48 -1.08
CA LEU A 43 1.72 -7.05 -0.54
C LEU A 43 1.68 -6.82 0.97
N THR A 44 1.99 -7.84 1.75
CA THR A 44 2.07 -7.79 3.21
C THR A 44 3.51 -7.97 3.67
N PHE A 45 3.84 -7.51 4.88
CA PHE A 45 5.22 -7.38 5.33
C PHE A 45 5.44 -7.98 6.72
N GLU A 46 4.76 -9.07 7.06
CA GLU A 46 4.80 -9.67 8.40
C GLU A 46 6.20 -10.18 8.77
N ASP A 47 6.91 -10.82 7.84
CA ASP A 47 8.23 -11.44 8.09
C ASP A 47 9.39 -10.59 7.53
N GLN A 48 9.37 -9.27 7.75
CA GLN A 48 10.37 -8.34 7.22
C GLN A 48 11.07 -7.57 8.36
N PRO A 49 12.04 -8.17 9.06
CA PRO A 49 12.62 -7.60 10.29
C PRO A 49 13.32 -6.24 10.07
N GLU A 50 14.00 -6.04 8.94
CA GLU A 50 14.64 -4.75 8.64
C GLU A 50 13.60 -3.64 8.48
N LEU A 51 12.49 -3.93 7.79
CA LEU A 51 11.38 -2.98 7.66
C LEU A 51 10.75 -2.69 9.02
N HIS A 52 10.51 -3.73 9.83
CA HIS A 52 9.93 -3.55 11.18
C HIS A 52 10.82 -2.68 12.08
N GLN A 53 12.14 -2.83 12.00
CA GLN A 53 13.08 -1.99 12.74
C GLN A 53 13.00 -0.53 12.27
N LEU A 54 13.04 -0.29 10.96
CA LEU A 54 12.91 1.04 10.39
C LEU A 54 11.58 1.69 10.78
N VAL A 55 10.46 0.98 10.62
CA VAL A 55 9.12 1.50 10.94
C VAL A 55 9.00 1.81 12.43
N THR A 56 9.47 0.93 13.31
CA THR A 56 9.47 1.15 14.76
C THR A 56 10.26 2.42 15.12
N TYR A 57 11.43 2.59 14.53
CA TYR A 57 12.23 3.81 14.73
C TYR A 57 11.47 5.06 14.26
N LEU A 58 10.97 5.06 13.01
CA LEU A 58 10.25 6.20 12.44
C LEU A 58 9.00 6.54 13.28
N GLN A 59 8.23 5.55 13.66
CA GLN A 59 7.02 5.72 14.47
C GLN A 59 7.35 6.28 15.87
N SER A 60 8.47 5.90 16.48
CA SER A 60 8.92 6.48 17.74
C SER A 60 9.17 8.00 17.65
N GLN A 61 9.56 8.47 16.47
CA GLN A 61 9.78 9.89 16.19
C GLN A 61 8.51 10.62 15.71
N LEU A 62 7.49 9.88 15.26
CA LEU A 62 6.21 10.36 14.72
C LEU A 62 5.03 10.19 15.70
N SER A 63 5.31 9.96 16.99
CA SER A 63 4.27 9.93 18.03
C SER A 63 3.77 11.36 18.32
N LEU A 64 3.09 11.93 17.33
CA LEU A 64 2.58 13.31 17.34
C LEU A 64 1.05 13.31 17.31
N PRO A 65 0.38 14.32 17.91
CA PRO A 65 -1.06 14.46 17.83
C PRO A 65 -1.55 14.50 16.38
N GLY A 66 -2.65 13.83 16.10
CA GLY A 66 -3.26 13.77 14.77
C GLY A 66 -2.75 12.65 13.88
N LEU A 67 -1.83 11.80 14.35
CA LEU A 67 -1.37 10.62 13.63
C LEU A 67 -1.80 9.33 14.35
N ASP A 68 -2.36 8.41 13.58
CA ASP A 68 -2.68 7.04 13.99
C ASP A 68 -1.62 6.09 13.41
N LEU A 69 -0.75 5.57 14.25
CA LEU A 69 0.36 4.70 13.82
C LEU A 69 -0.16 3.34 13.35
N VAL A 70 0.37 2.86 12.24
CA VAL A 70 0.03 1.53 11.69
C VAL A 70 0.79 0.46 12.47
N ALA A 71 0.09 -0.55 13.00
CA ALA A 71 0.74 -1.69 13.64
C ALA A 71 1.61 -2.47 12.63
N LEU A 72 2.67 -3.12 13.10
CA LEU A 72 3.61 -3.81 12.21
C LEU A 72 2.93 -4.93 11.40
N ASP A 73 1.94 -5.62 11.98
CA ASP A 73 1.10 -6.62 11.32
C ASP A 73 0.07 -6.01 10.34
N GLY A 74 -0.07 -4.70 10.35
CA GLY A 74 -0.92 -3.92 9.43
C GLY A 74 -0.17 -3.27 8.27
N LEU A 75 1.15 -3.44 8.17
CA LEU A 75 1.94 -2.88 7.07
C LEU A 75 1.58 -3.56 5.75
N HIS A 76 1.20 -2.77 4.75
CA HIS A 76 0.82 -3.30 3.44
C HIS A 76 1.04 -2.29 2.31
N LEU A 77 1.16 -2.82 1.10
CA LEU A 77 1.06 -2.06 -0.14
C LEU A 77 -0.19 -2.53 -0.89
N THR A 78 -1.13 -1.64 -1.14
CA THR A 78 -2.31 -1.94 -1.95
C THR A 78 -1.91 -2.03 -3.42
N MET A 79 -2.13 -3.19 -4.03
CA MET A 79 -1.78 -3.44 -5.43
C MET A 79 -2.95 -3.15 -6.36
N GLN A 80 -4.13 -3.74 -6.08
CA GLN A 80 -5.30 -3.63 -6.95
C GLN A 80 -6.56 -4.05 -6.21
N GLY A 81 -7.54 -3.15 -6.16
CA GLY A 81 -8.88 -3.46 -5.68
C GLY A 81 -9.66 -4.34 -6.66
N LEU A 82 -10.55 -5.17 -6.13
CA LEU A 82 -11.43 -6.03 -6.93
C LEU A 82 -12.89 -5.61 -6.80
N GLY A 83 -13.40 -5.51 -5.57
CA GLY A 83 -14.80 -5.16 -5.32
C GLY A 83 -15.23 -5.57 -3.91
N PHE A 84 -16.42 -5.15 -3.50
CA PHE A 84 -16.97 -5.59 -2.23
C PHE A 84 -17.33 -7.08 -2.26
N THR A 85 -17.14 -7.77 -1.14
CA THR A 85 -17.35 -9.22 -1.06
C THR A 85 -18.80 -9.64 -1.34
N ASP A 86 -19.75 -8.76 -1.12
CA ASP A 86 -21.18 -8.95 -1.44
C ASP A 86 -21.55 -8.63 -2.90
N GLU A 87 -20.58 -8.18 -3.72
CA GLU A 87 -20.75 -7.84 -5.14
C GLU A 87 -19.94 -8.75 -6.07
N VAL A 88 -18.96 -9.48 -5.54
CA VAL A 88 -18.11 -10.39 -6.31
C VAL A 88 -18.60 -11.83 -6.13
N SER A 89 -18.94 -12.52 -7.21
CA SER A 89 -19.35 -13.93 -7.15
C SER A 89 -18.15 -14.84 -6.85
N ASP A 90 -18.36 -15.93 -6.10
CA ASP A 90 -17.33 -16.93 -5.83
C ASP A 90 -16.73 -17.49 -7.14
N LYS A 91 -17.55 -17.68 -8.15
CA LYS A 91 -17.13 -18.16 -9.47
C LYS A 91 -16.13 -17.22 -10.13
N ASP A 92 -16.42 -15.92 -10.11
CA ASP A 92 -15.52 -14.93 -10.72
C ASP A 92 -14.25 -14.78 -9.89
N LEU A 93 -14.39 -14.84 -8.55
CA LEU A 93 -13.25 -14.79 -7.63
C LEU A 93 -12.28 -15.96 -7.91
N ASP A 94 -12.79 -17.19 -8.00
CA ASP A 94 -11.99 -18.38 -8.29
C ASP A 94 -11.32 -18.29 -9.66
N ALA A 95 -12.04 -17.81 -10.67
CA ALA A 95 -11.51 -17.64 -12.03
C ALA A 95 -10.38 -16.59 -12.04
N ILE A 96 -10.57 -15.44 -11.39
CA ILE A 96 -9.54 -14.37 -11.30
C ILE A 96 -8.30 -14.87 -10.56
N VAL A 97 -8.48 -15.62 -9.47
CA VAL A 97 -7.35 -16.20 -8.72
C VAL A 97 -6.59 -17.22 -9.58
N GLY A 98 -7.31 -18.05 -10.36
CA GLY A 98 -6.71 -18.99 -11.31
C GLY A 98 -5.82 -18.27 -12.33
N GLU A 99 -6.39 -17.28 -13.03
CA GLU A 99 -5.67 -16.46 -14.00
C GLU A 99 -4.46 -15.72 -13.38
N ALA A 100 -4.60 -15.21 -12.15
CA ALA A 100 -3.51 -14.54 -11.45
C ALA A 100 -2.37 -15.52 -11.13
N ARG A 101 -2.68 -16.74 -10.71
CA ARG A 101 -1.66 -17.78 -10.46
C ARG A 101 -0.86 -18.12 -11.71
N GLU A 102 -1.52 -18.28 -12.84
CA GLU A 102 -0.85 -18.58 -14.11
C GLU A 102 0.07 -17.45 -14.55
N ARG A 103 -0.42 -16.20 -14.52
CA ARG A 103 0.33 -15.03 -15.00
C ARG A 103 1.50 -14.66 -14.09
N CYS A 104 1.29 -14.72 -12.79
CA CYS A 104 2.32 -14.33 -11.82
C CYS A 104 3.37 -15.42 -11.58
N ALA A 105 3.12 -16.68 -11.92
CA ALA A 105 4.08 -17.78 -11.77
C ALA A 105 5.40 -17.54 -12.52
N SER A 106 5.37 -16.80 -13.63
CA SER A 106 6.57 -16.45 -14.40
C SER A 106 7.35 -15.25 -13.83
N LEU A 107 6.79 -14.53 -12.87
CA LEU A 107 7.45 -13.39 -12.26
C LEU A 107 8.41 -13.86 -11.16
N PRO A 108 9.64 -13.32 -11.11
CA PRO A 108 10.55 -13.61 -10.00
C PRO A 108 10.04 -12.96 -8.69
N PRO A 109 10.49 -13.44 -7.54
CA PRO A 109 10.33 -12.73 -6.28
C PRO A 109 10.82 -11.28 -6.39
N LEU A 110 10.12 -10.36 -5.69
CA LEU A 110 10.50 -8.96 -5.71
C LEU A 110 11.50 -8.66 -4.59
N GLU A 111 12.57 -7.99 -4.94
CA GLU A 111 13.50 -7.38 -3.98
C GLU A 111 13.19 -5.89 -3.90
N LEU A 112 12.59 -5.46 -2.80
CA LEU A 112 12.07 -4.11 -2.63
C LEU A 112 12.92 -3.32 -1.62
N SER A 113 13.07 -2.03 -1.91
CA SER A 113 13.62 -1.03 -0.99
C SER A 113 12.46 -0.13 -0.52
N LEU A 114 12.31 0.05 0.79
CA LEU A 114 11.25 0.80 1.43
C LEU A 114 11.81 2.03 2.12
N GLY A 115 11.54 3.18 1.59
CA GLY A 115 12.07 4.48 1.99
C GLY A 115 12.51 5.30 0.77
N PRO A 116 12.73 6.60 0.96
CA PRO A 116 12.54 7.40 2.17
C PRO A 116 11.07 7.60 2.55
N VAL A 117 10.82 8.34 3.65
CA VAL A 117 9.46 8.76 4.02
C VAL A 117 8.85 9.63 2.93
N ASP A 118 7.60 9.36 2.61
CA ASP A 118 6.86 9.97 1.51
C ASP A 118 5.43 10.33 2.00
N PRO A 119 5.25 11.54 2.58
CA PRO A 119 3.99 11.97 3.14
C PRO A 119 3.01 12.48 2.07
N ASP A 120 1.73 12.43 2.43
CA ASP A 120 0.65 13.14 1.74
C ASP A 120 -0.36 13.72 2.75
N ALA A 121 -1.49 14.23 2.26
CA ALA A 121 -2.50 14.84 3.11
C ALA A 121 -3.18 13.86 4.07
N GLU A 122 -3.24 12.57 3.74
CA GLU A 122 -3.96 11.56 4.51
C GLU A 122 -3.04 10.66 5.35
N GLY A 123 -1.70 10.79 5.21
CA GLY A 123 -0.79 9.96 5.98
C GLY A 123 0.68 10.09 5.63
N ILE A 124 1.47 9.27 6.27
CA ILE A 124 2.92 9.17 6.08
C ILE A 124 3.23 7.77 5.60
N GLY A 125 3.81 7.67 4.41
CA GLY A 125 4.24 6.41 3.81
C GLY A 125 5.74 6.28 3.71
N LEU A 126 6.17 5.10 3.29
CA LEU A 126 7.48 4.81 2.74
C LEU A 126 7.35 4.60 1.25
N LEU A 127 8.19 5.25 0.46
CA LEU A 127 8.28 4.98 -0.97
C LEU A 127 8.77 3.54 -1.18
N ILE A 128 8.19 2.83 -2.13
CA ILE A 128 8.62 1.50 -2.54
C ILE A 128 9.40 1.61 -3.84
N GLN A 129 10.48 0.84 -3.97
CA GLN A 129 11.32 0.78 -5.17
C GLN A 129 11.80 -0.67 -5.43
N PRO A 130 12.09 -1.05 -6.68
CA PRO A 130 11.89 -0.29 -7.91
C PRO A 130 10.42 -0.37 -8.38
N TRP A 131 9.89 0.72 -8.94
CA TRP A 131 8.50 0.76 -9.38
C TRP A 131 8.18 -0.17 -10.54
N ASP A 132 9.12 -0.36 -11.47
CA ASP A 132 8.90 -1.20 -12.65
C ASP A 132 8.58 -2.66 -12.31
N GLN A 133 9.15 -3.21 -11.25
CA GLN A 133 8.84 -4.57 -10.78
C GLN A 133 7.44 -4.64 -10.18
N VAL A 134 7.09 -3.68 -9.34
CA VAL A 134 5.77 -3.59 -8.70
C VAL A 134 4.69 -3.32 -9.74
N GLU A 135 4.95 -2.44 -10.72
CA GLU A 135 4.04 -2.14 -11.82
C GLU A 135 3.81 -3.37 -12.73
N ARG A 136 4.86 -4.16 -13.01
CA ARG A 136 4.72 -5.43 -13.76
C ARG A 136 3.82 -6.41 -13.03
N LEU A 137 4.04 -6.62 -11.73
CA LEU A 137 3.19 -7.49 -10.94
C LEU A 137 1.75 -6.99 -10.93
N ARG A 138 1.52 -5.68 -10.73
CA ARG A 138 0.19 -5.08 -10.79
C ARG A 138 -0.46 -5.28 -12.18
N ALA A 139 0.30 -5.13 -13.25
CA ALA A 139 -0.20 -5.35 -14.61
C ALA A 139 -0.67 -6.80 -14.80
N SER A 140 0.11 -7.80 -14.35
CA SER A 140 -0.29 -9.22 -14.41
C SER A 140 -1.58 -9.50 -13.63
N ILE A 141 -1.74 -8.90 -12.45
CA ILE A 141 -2.99 -8.99 -11.66
C ILE A 141 -4.16 -8.35 -12.43
N ARG A 142 -3.96 -7.17 -13.02
CA ARG A 142 -4.99 -6.47 -13.82
C ARG A 142 -5.38 -7.25 -15.07
N GLU A 143 -4.43 -7.89 -15.73
CA GLU A 143 -4.68 -8.78 -16.87
C GLU A 143 -5.48 -10.01 -16.46
N ALA A 144 -5.21 -10.59 -15.28
CA ALA A 144 -5.98 -11.68 -14.72
C ALA A 144 -7.45 -11.28 -14.49
N ILE A 145 -7.69 -10.09 -13.92
CA ILE A 145 -9.04 -9.55 -13.76
C ILE A 145 -9.70 -9.32 -15.13
N GLY A 146 -8.96 -8.75 -16.09
CA GLY A 146 -9.43 -8.47 -17.45
C GLY A 146 -9.76 -9.71 -18.27
N ALA A 147 -9.20 -10.88 -17.92
CA ALA A 147 -9.56 -12.16 -18.54
C ALA A 147 -10.97 -12.66 -18.13
N VAL A 148 -11.43 -12.24 -16.95
CA VAL A 148 -12.74 -12.65 -16.40
C VAL A 148 -13.78 -11.54 -16.55
N TRP A 149 -13.39 -10.29 -16.27
CA TRP A 149 -14.28 -9.14 -16.33
C TRP A 149 -13.96 -8.20 -17.48
N LYS A 150 -15.01 -7.71 -18.14
CA LYS A 150 -14.88 -6.74 -19.22
C LYS A 150 -14.23 -5.43 -18.78
N THR A 151 -14.42 -5.03 -17.52
CA THR A 151 -13.89 -3.80 -16.94
C THR A 151 -13.08 -4.13 -15.71
N VAL A 152 -11.80 -3.73 -15.72
CA VAL A 152 -10.93 -3.85 -14.55
C VAL A 152 -11.19 -2.67 -13.62
N PRO A 153 -11.50 -2.90 -12.34
CA PRO A 153 -11.69 -1.83 -11.37
C PRO A 153 -10.43 -0.95 -11.25
N GLU A 154 -10.65 0.29 -10.87
CA GLU A 154 -9.59 1.30 -10.69
C GLU A 154 -8.81 1.60 -11.99
N ALA A 155 -8.26 2.79 -12.09
CA ALA A 155 -7.43 3.18 -13.22
C ALA A 155 -6.05 2.48 -13.18
N ALA A 156 -5.50 2.19 -14.35
CA ALA A 156 -4.12 1.71 -14.45
C ALA A 156 -3.12 2.84 -14.11
N GLN A 157 -3.46 4.07 -14.52
CA GLN A 157 -2.63 5.26 -14.34
C GLN A 157 -2.72 5.79 -12.91
N GLY A 158 -1.68 6.51 -12.48
CA GLY A 158 -1.65 7.16 -11.17
C GLY A 158 -1.28 6.23 -10.00
N PHE A 159 -0.99 4.97 -10.28
CA PHE A 159 -0.50 4.05 -9.25
C PHE A 159 0.87 4.51 -8.72
N ARG A 160 0.97 4.63 -7.40
CA ARG A 160 2.19 4.97 -6.69
C ARG A 160 2.44 3.94 -5.59
N PRO A 161 3.48 3.10 -5.73
CA PRO A 161 3.80 2.11 -4.70
C PRO A 161 4.26 2.79 -3.40
N HIS A 162 3.58 2.51 -2.30
CA HIS A 162 3.96 2.99 -0.97
C HIS A 162 3.43 2.07 0.12
N VAL A 163 4.05 2.08 1.27
CA VAL A 163 3.56 1.47 2.52
C VAL A 163 3.28 2.57 3.52
N THR A 164 2.04 2.67 3.99
CA THR A 164 1.68 3.66 5.01
C THR A 164 2.15 3.19 6.39
N ILE A 165 2.82 4.07 7.14
CA ILE A 165 3.29 3.82 8.51
C ILE A 165 2.51 4.62 9.56
N ALA A 166 1.81 5.67 9.14
CA ALA A 166 0.91 6.44 9.99
C ALA A 166 -0.20 7.07 9.13
N TYR A 167 -1.45 6.94 9.55
CA TYR A 167 -2.58 7.63 8.94
C TYR A 167 -2.86 8.95 9.65
N SER A 168 -3.40 9.92 8.94
CA SER A 168 -3.96 11.11 9.56
C SER A 168 -5.26 10.76 10.28
N GLY A 169 -5.27 10.90 11.59
CA GLY A 169 -6.42 10.64 12.46
C GLY A 169 -7.36 11.84 12.61
N SER A 170 -6.95 13.02 12.18
CA SER A 170 -7.76 14.24 12.23
C SER A 170 -7.14 15.33 11.36
N ALA A 171 -7.91 16.36 11.05
CA ALA A 171 -7.35 17.60 10.53
C ALA A 171 -6.41 18.21 11.59
N ALA A 172 -5.13 18.21 11.32
CA ALA A 172 -4.07 18.69 12.21
C ALA A 172 -3.08 19.55 11.43
N PRO A 173 -2.51 20.61 12.04
CA PRO A 173 -1.47 21.42 11.40
C PRO A 173 -0.26 20.58 10.99
N THR A 174 0.21 20.73 9.75
CA THR A 174 1.35 19.96 9.24
C THR A 174 2.71 20.40 9.79
N GLY A 175 2.83 21.63 10.29
CA GLY A 175 4.11 22.22 10.71
C GLY A 175 4.98 21.30 11.59
N PRO A 176 4.50 20.87 12.77
CA PRO A 176 5.30 20.00 13.65
C PRO A 176 5.67 18.65 13.04
N ILE A 177 4.78 18.09 12.20
CA ILE A 177 5.02 16.83 11.51
C ILE A 177 6.03 17.03 10.40
N ARG A 178 5.91 18.09 9.61
CA ARG A 178 6.82 18.46 8.53
C ARG A 178 8.26 18.65 9.03
N ASP A 179 8.43 19.37 10.14
CA ASP A 179 9.76 19.61 10.70
C ASP A 179 10.42 18.28 11.11
N ARG A 180 9.66 17.38 11.72
CA ARG A 180 10.15 16.03 12.06
C ARG A 180 10.45 15.19 10.80
N LEU A 181 9.58 15.21 9.80
CA LEU A 181 9.79 14.46 8.56
C LEU A 181 11.02 14.96 7.78
N ALA A 182 11.33 16.25 7.82
CA ALA A 182 12.53 16.78 7.17
C ALA A 182 13.82 16.12 7.71
N GLU A 183 13.88 15.82 9.02
CA GLU A 183 14.99 15.08 9.64
C GLU A 183 14.98 13.59 9.24
N LEU A 184 13.80 12.99 9.18
CA LEU A 184 13.63 11.54 8.94
C LEU A 184 13.81 11.13 7.47
N ARG A 185 13.68 12.05 6.51
CA ARG A 185 13.83 11.75 5.07
C ARG A 185 15.21 11.20 4.68
N HIS A 186 16.21 11.37 5.51
CA HIS A 186 17.58 10.92 5.25
C HIS A 186 17.88 9.54 5.86
N GLN A 187 16.89 8.89 6.47
CA GLN A 187 17.07 7.54 6.98
C GLN A 187 17.32 6.56 5.84
N PRO A 188 18.27 5.64 5.99
CA PRO A 188 18.49 4.58 5.02
C PRO A 188 17.20 3.77 4.83
N PRO A 189 16.88 3.36 3.59
CA PRO A 189 15.74 2.49 3.34
C PRO A 189 15.99 1.09 3.91
N ALA A 190 14.89 0.40 4.25
CA ALA A 190 14.92 -1.02 4.56
C ALA A 190 14.74 -1.85 3.29
N THR A 191 15.15 -3.12 3.33
CA THR A 191 14.89 -4.09 2.27
C THR A 191 13.78 -5.05 2.67
N ALA A 192 13.04 -5.54 1.67
CA ALA A 192 12.03 -6.58 1.83
C ALA A 192 12.01 -7.49 0.62
N ARG A 193 11.84 -8.81 0.85
CA ARG A 193 11.69 -9.80 -0.20
C ARG A 193 10.26 -10.30 -0.22
N ILE A 194 9.61 -10.20 -1.37
CA ILE A 194 8.22 -10.64 -1.59
C ILE A 194 8.22 -11.85 -2.51
N ASN A 195 7.75 -12.98 -2.00
CA ASN A 195 7.65 -14.23 -2.72
C ASN A 195 6.21 -14.57 -3.14
N GLU A 196 5.24 -13.84 -2.62
CA GLU A 196 3.82 -14.11 -2.84
C GLU A 196 2.97 -12.85 -2.71
N VAL A 197 1.78 -12.90 -3.30
CA VAL A 197 0.81 -11.81 -3.29
C VAL A 197 -0.53 -12.34 -2.77
N PRO A 198 -0.96 -11.98 -1.57
CA PRO A 198 -2.27 -12.34 -1.07
C PRO A 198 -3.38 -11.50 -1.71
N LEU A 199 -4.48 -12.18 -2.03
CA LEU A 199 -5.81 -11.60 -2.17
C LEU A 199 -6.46 -11.64 -0.79
N ILE A 200 -6.88 -10.51 -0.29
CA ILE A 200 -7.42 -10.37 1.04
C ILE A 200 -8.87 -9.86 1.02
N ALA A 201 -9.63 -10.23 2.04
CA ALA A 201 -10.90 -9.60 2.39
C ALA A 201 -10.63 -8.53 3.46
N LEU A 202 -10.48 -7.29 3.01
CA LEU A 202 -10.16 -6.13 3.82
C LEU A 202 -11.41 -5.59 4.51
N ARG A 203 -11.33 -5.29 5.80
CA ARG A 203 -12.37 -4.58 6.55
C ARG A 203 -11.76 -3.47 7.39
N ARG A 204 -12.57 -2.51 7.74
CA ARG A 204 -12.20 -1.43 8.64
C ARG A 204 -12.83 -1.66 10.01
N GLU A 205 -12.02 -1.69 11.05
CA GLU A 205 -12.41 -1.76 12.46
C GLU A 205 -11.97 -0.47 13.18
N GLY A 206 -12.90 0.45 13.34
CA GLY A 206 -12.57 1.78 13.89
C GLY A 206 -11.56 2.52 13.02
N ARG A 207 -10.36 2.76 13.56
CA ARG A 207 -9.23 3.40 12.88
C ARG A 207 -8.13 2.40 12.55
N THR A 208 -8.49 1.19 12.14
CA THR A 208 -7.55 0.14 11.79
C THR A 208 -8.09 -0.66 10.62
N TYR A 209 -7.24 -0.99 9.67
CA TYR A 209 -7.53 -1.98 8.64
C TYR A 209 -7.15 -3.37 9.15
N ARG A 210 -8.05 -4.32 8.94
CA ARG A 210 -7.88 -5.74 9.23
C ARG A 210 -8.29 -6.55 8.02
N TRP A 211 -7.72 -7.71 7.85
CA TRP A 211 -8.06 -8.59 6.73
C TRP A 211 -7.95 -10.07 7.07
N ALA A 212 -8.57 -10.86 6.23
CA ALA A 212 -8.35 -12.29 6.15
C ALA A 212 -7.80 -12.61 4.75
N THR A 213 -6.79 -13.46 4.66
CA THR A 213 -6.28 -13.94 3.38
C THR A 213 -7.28 -14.91 2.77
N VAL A 214 -7.69 -14.65 1.54
CA VAL A 214 -8.65 -15.45 0.77
C VAL A 214 -7.92 -16.41 -0.16
N ALA A 215 -6.89 -15.90 -0.81
CA ALA A 215 -6.04 -16.69 -1.69
C ALA A 215 -4.62 -16.11 -1.70
N THR A 216 -3.66 -16.92 -2.10
CA THR A 216 -2.27 -16.49 -2.27
C THR A 216 -1.77 -16.91 -3.65
N VAL A 217 -1.05 -16.02 -4.30
CA VAL A 217 -0.37 -16.25 -5.57
C VAL A 217 1.13 -16.18 -5.35
N ARG A 218 1.87 -17.22 -5.77
CA ARG A 218 3.32 -17.28 -5.61
C ARG A 218 4.04 -16.71 -6.82
N LEU A 219 5.18 -16.07 -6.57
CA LEU A 219 6.11 -15.60 -7.56
C LEU A 219 7.26 -16.62 -7.65
N THR A 220 7.31 -17.39 -8.72
CA THR A 220 8.22 -18.55 -8.86
C THR A 220 9.14 -18.45 -10.09
N GLY A 221 9.05 -17.37 -10.84
CA GLY A 221 9.95 -17.11 -11.96
C GLY A 221 11.42 -16.93 -11.53
N SER A 222 12.31 -17.08 -12.46
CA SER A 222 13.77 -16.96 -12.27
C SER A 222 14.33 -15.75 -13.01
#